data_9fcfbbb2279f075e7a3a665e1082a2aa
#
_entry.id   9fcfbbb2279f075e7a3a665e1082a2aa
#
_cell.length_a   1.000
_cell.length_b   1.000
_cell.length_c   1.000
_cell.angle_alpha   90.00
_cell.angle_beta   90.00
_cell.angle_gamma   90.00
#
_symmetry.space_group_name_H-M   'P 1'
#
loop_
_entity.id
_entity.type
_entity.pdbx_description
1 polymer ?
#
loop_
_entity_poly.entity_id
_entity_poly.type
_entity_poly.pdbx_seq_one_letter_code
_entity_poly.pdbx_strand_id
1 'polypeptide(L)'
;TTSRKKMLEKLNVEEIKPSSRKYPGIIFTPEREPGNQILEVAGLTKTLEDGTVLFRDVNFNVEKGDKIVFLSHDPRAMTALFEIINGNMKPDAGTFNWGVTITTAYLPLDNTAFFNTDLNLVDWLSHLARAMRYI
;
A
#
# COMPACT_ATOMS: atom_id res chain seq x y z
N THR A 1 -60.00 18.58 -7.37
CA THR A 1 -58.55 18.79 -7.71
C THR A 1 -57.81 19.69 -6.70
N THR A 2 -58.51 20.57 -5.98
CA THR A 2 -57.91 21.45 -4.96
C THR A 2 -57.45 20.70 -3.69
N SER A 3 -58.13 19.63 -3.32
CA SER A 3 -57.80 18.81 -2.13
C SER A 3 -56.44 18.11 -2.29
N ARG A 4 -56.12 17.57 -3.49
CA ARG A 4 -54.84 16.95 -3.79
C ARG A 4 -53.68 17.94 -3.78
N LYS A 5 -53.90 19.20 -4.20
CA LYS A 5 -52.88 20.26 -4.11
C LYS A 5 -52.54 20.57 -2.65
N LYS A 6 -53.57 20.66 -1.78
CA LYS A 6 -53.35 20.87 -0.34
C LYS A 6 -52.66 19.68 0.36
N MET A 7 -52.82 18.45 -0.14
CA MET A 7 -52.09 17.28 0.36
C MET A 7 -50.63 17.31 -0.05
N LEU A 8 -50.34 17.74 -1.27
CA LEU A 8 -48.95 17.90 -1.76
C LEU A 8 -48.19 19.00 -1.03
N GLU A 9 -48.87 20.14 -0.70
CA GLU A 9 -48.31 21.20 0.09
C GLU A 9 -48.01 20.81 1.56
N LYS A 10 -48.77 19.84 2.09
CA LYS A 10 -48.53 19.27 3.43
C LYS A 10 -47.42 18.19 3.46
N LEU A 11 -47.02 17.62 2.32
CA LEU A 11 -45.86 16.81 2.16
C LEU A 11 -44.62 17.77 1.99
N ASN A 12 -44.36 18.56 3.03
CA ASN A 12 -43.06 19.20 3.19
C ASN A 12 -42.09 18.06 3.48
N VAL A 13 -41.47 17.53 2.42
CA VAL A 13 -40.29 16.68 2.55
C VAL A 13 -39.23 17.62 3.12
N GLU A 14 -38.98 17.52 4.43
CA GLU A 14 -37.83 18.17 5.02
C GLU A 14 -36.61 17.80 4.19
N GLU A 15 -35.96 18.78 3.60
CA GLU A 15 -34.69 18.56 2.93
C GLU A 15 -33.74 17.89 3.92
N ILE A 16 -33.47 16.60 3.70
CA ILE A 16 -32.47 15.88 4.48
C ILE A 16 -31.15 16.61 4.25
N LYS A 17 -30.71 17.35 5.28
CA LYS A 17 -29.44 18.05 5.23
C LYS A 17 -28.36 17.03 4.84
N PRO A 18 -27.53 17.32 3.84
CA PRO A 18 -26.44 16.43 3.46
C PRO A 18 -25.58 16.13 4.70
N SER A 19 -25.20 14.88 4.87
CA SER A 19 -24.41 14.43 6.01
C SER A 19 -23.19 15.33 6.19
N SER A 20 -23.02 15.88 7.39
CA SER A 20 -21.83 16.66 7.76
C SER A 20 -20.56 15.79 7.89
N ARG A 21 -20.70 14.46 7.78
CA ARG A 21 -19.59 13.54 7.74
C ARG A 21 -18.89 13.65 6.38
N LYS A 22 -17.87 14.48 6.32
CA LYS A 22 -16.94 14.49 5.19
C LYS A 22 -16.12 13.20 5.25
N TYR A 23 -16.03 12.51 4.12
CA TYR A 23 -15.07 11.41 4.00
C TYR A 23 -13.68 11.97 4.26
N PRO A 24 -12.88 11.40 5.17
CA PRO A 24 -11.49 11.77 5.29
C PRO A 24 -10.81 11.42 3.96
N GLY A 25 -10.62 12.39 3.11
CA GLY A 25 -9.87 12.25 1.86
C GLY A 25 -8.38 12.23 2.21
N ILE A 26 -7.75 11.07 2.17
CA ILE A 26 -6.29 10.99 2.22
C ILE A 26 -5.82 11.11 0.78
N ILE A 27 -5.18 12.23 0.46
CA ILE A 27 -4.62 12.49 -0.86
C ILE A 27 -3.11 12.34 -0.74
N PHE A 28 -2.55 11.35 -1.44
CA PHE A 28 -1.10 11.19 -1.56
C PHE A 28 -0.62 12.01 -2.75
N THR A 29 0.16 13.04 -2.48
CA THR A 29 0.82 13.84 -3.51
C THR A 29 2.29 13.46 -3.53
N PRO A 30 2.81 12.91 -4.63
CA PRO A 30 4.24 12.61 -4.71
C PRO A 30 5.04 13.91 -4.78
N GLU A 31 6.17 13.97 -4.09
CA GLU A 31 7.12 15.09 -4.22
C GLU A 31 7.73 15.16 -5.61
N ARG A 32 7.85 14.01 -6.26
CA ARG A 32 8.43 13.87 -7.59
C ARG A 32 7.61 12.87 -8.40
N GLU A 33 7.35 13.19 -9.66
CA GLU A 33 6.72 12.24 -10.58
C GLU A 33 7.65 11.05 -10.86
N PRO A 34 7.17 9.80 -10.71
CA PRO A 34 7.94 8.63 -11.04
C PRO A 34 8.13 8.53 -12.57
N GLY A 35 9.26 7.96 -12.97
CA GLY A 35 9.47 7.54 -14.35
C GLY A 35 8.51 6.44 -14.77
N ASN A 36 8.51 6.08 -16.06
CA ASN A 36 7.61 5.03 -16.57
C ASN A 36 7.97 3.64 -16.05
N GLN A 37 9.27 3.34 -15.97
CA GLN A 37 9.76 2.07 -15.43
C GLN A 37 9.91 2.16 -13.92
N ILE A 38 9.14 1.39 -13.19
CA ILE A 38 9.13 1.39 -11.73
C ILE A 38 10.06 0.32 -11.18
N LEU A 39 9.87 -0.94 -11.60
CA LEU A 39 10.64 -2.08 -11.13
C LEU A 39 10.81 -3.09 -12.25
N GLU A 40 12.01 -3.61 -12.40
CA GLU A 40 12.33 -4.73 -13.26
C GLU A 40 12.85 -5.89 -12.42
N VAL A 41 12.30 -7.07 -12.62
CA VAL A 41 12.69 -8.30 -11.94
C VAL A 41 13.01 -9.36 -12.97
N ALA A 42 14.20 -9.95 -12.87
CA ALA A 42 14.69 -10.95 -13.82
C ALA A 42 15.28 -12.17 -13.10
N GLY A 43 14.66 -13.34 -13.34
CA GLY A 43 15.17 -14.63 -12.91
C GLY A 43 15.22 -14.84 -11.41
N LEU A 44 14.43 -14.12 -10.61
CA LEU A 44 14.46 -14.22 -9.16
C LEU A 44 14.14 -15.64 -8.69
N THR A 45 15.02 -16.18 -7.85
CA THR A 45 14.89 -17.50 -7.25
C THR A 45 15.20 -17.41 -5.76
N LYS A 46 14.39 -18.09 -4.95
CA LYS A 46 14.61 -18.19 -3.51
C LYS A 46 14.29 -19.60 -2.99
N THR A 47 15.23 -20.14 -2.25
CA THR A 47 15.12 -21.42 -1.53
C THR A 47 15.38 -21.14 -0.06
N LEU A 48 14.68 -21.81 0.83
CA LEU A 48 14.93 -21.77 2.27
C LEU A 48 16.11 -22.69 2.64
N GLU A 49 16.62 -22.51 3.85
CA GLU A 49 17.72 -23.33 4.39
C GLU A 49 17.38 -24.81 4.48
N ASP A 50 16.09 -25.14 4.63
CA ASP A 50 15.57 -26.51 4.65
C ASP A 50 15.48 -27.16 3.24
N GLY A 51 15.89 -26.45 2.18
CA GLY A 51 15.81 -26.88 0.79
C GLY A 51 14.46 -26.64 0.13
N THR A 52 13.49 -26.05 0.82
CA THR A 52 12.18 -25.71 0.24
C THR A 52 12.32 -24.55 -0.75
N VAL A 53 11.96 -24.79 -2.02
CA VAL A 53 11.95 -23.75 -3.05
C VAL A 53 10.69 -22.91 -2.90
N LEU A 54 10.84 -21.63 -2.56
CA LEU A 54 9.72 -20.69 -2.43
C LEU A 54 9.22 -20.23 -3.80
N PHE A 55 10.14 -19.86 -4.68
CA PHE A 55 9.87 -19.52 -6.08
C PHE A 55 11.16 -19.68 -6.90
N ARG A 56 10.97 -19.86 -8.20
CA ARG A 56 12.07 -20.03 -9.16
C ARG A 56 11.79 -19.26 -10.44
N ASP A 57 12.83 -18.57 -10.94
CA ASP A 57 12.83 -17.87 -12.22
C ASP A 57 11.64 -16.91 -12.40
N VAL A 58 11.40 -16.10 -11.36
CA VAL A 58 10.33 -15.11 -11.39
C VAL A 58 10.79 -13.90 -12.19
N ASN A 59 10.00 -13.55 -13.21
CA ASN A 59 10.28 -12.46 -14.11
C ASN A 59 9.02 -11.57 -14.22
N PHE A 60 9.14 -10.27 -13.99
CA PHE A 60 8.08 -9.30 -14.25
C PHE A 60 8.62 -7.87 -14.27
N ASN A 61 7.87 -6.99 -14.92
CA ASN A 61 8.12 -5.57 -14.94
C ASN A 61 6.92 -4.83 -14.38
N VAL A 62 7.18 -3.71 -13.71
CA VAL A 62 6.17 -2.82 -13.16
C VAL A 62 6.32 -1.45 -13.81
N GLU A 63 5.25 -0.95 -14.37
CA GLU A 63 5.18 0.37 -14.99
C GLU A 63 4.37 1.36 -14.14
N LYS A 64 4.47 2.63 -14.49
CA LYS A 64 3.75 3.72 -13.79
C LYS A 64 2.24 3.49 -13.85
N GLY A 65 1.63 3.42 -12.68
CA GLY A 65 0.18 3.23 -12.52
C GLY A 65 -0.27 1.80 -12.35
N ASP A 66 0.62 0.82 -12.49
CA ASP A 66 0.30 -0.58 -12.28
C ASP A 66 -0.16 -0.84 -10.84
N LYS A 67 -1.11 -1.77 -10.74
CA LYS A 67 -1.60 -2.35 -9.50
C LYS A 67 -1.51 -3.86 -9.61
N ILE A 68 -0.53 -4.44 -8.94
CA ILE A 68 -0.20 -5.86 -9.08
C ILE A 68 -0.58 -6.59 -7.80
N VAL A 69 -1.22 -7.74 -7.96
CA VAL A 69 -1.52 -8.67 -6.87
C VAL A 69 -0.74 -9.95 -7.11
N PHE A 70 0.06 -10.33 -6.15
CA PHE A 70 0.76 -11.61 -6.17
C PHE A 70 -0.02 -12.64 -5.37
N LEU A 71 -0.18 -13.84 -5.92
CA LEU A 71 -0.86 -14.96 -5.29
C LEU A 71 0.09 -16.13 -5.17
N SER A 72 0.11 -16.78 -4.01
CA SER A 72 0.88 -17.98 -3.75
C SER A 72 0.14 -18.90 -2.80
N HIS A 73 0.36 -20.20 -2.93
CA HIS A 73 -0.10 -21.18 -1.95
C HIS A 73 0.71 -21.14 -0.65
N ASP A 74 1.97 -20.70 -0.72
CA ASP A 74 2.83 -20.53 0.44
C ASP A 74 3.00 -19.03 0.74
N PRO A 75 2.47 -18.51 1.87
CA PRO A 75 2.61 -17.12 2.24
C PRO A 75 4.07 -16.69 2.44
N ARG A 76 4.97 -17.65 2.79
CA ARG A 76 6.41 -17.37 2.94
C ARG A 76 7.04 -16.90 1.62
N ALA A 77 6.54 -17.41 0.49
CA ALA A 77 7.01 -17.00 -0.83
C ALA A 77 6.75 -15.51 -1.08
N MET A 78 5.57 -15.01 -0.71
CA MET A 78 5.24 -13.59 -0.86
C MET A 78 6.09 -12.72 0.06
N THR A 79 6.22 -13.11 1.33
CA THR A 79 7.08 -12.39 2.28
C THR A 79 8.51 -12.31 1.75
N ALA A 80 9.09 -13.44 1.32
CA ALA A 80 10.45 -13.48 0.79
C ALA A 80 10.61 -12.62 -0.48
N LEU A 81 9.62 -12.62 -1.38
CA LEU A 81 9.65 -11.78 -2.57
C LEU A 81 9.71 -10.30 -2.20
N PHE A 82 8.83 -9.84 -1.31
CA PHE A 82 8.81 -8.44 -0.90
C PHE A 82 10.05 -8.05 -0.09
N GLU A 83 10.56 -8.92 0.77
CA GLU A 83 11.81 -8.69 1.50
C GLU A 83 13.02 -8.57 0.55
N ILE A 84 13.04 -9.35 -0.55
CA ILE A 84 14.10 -9.27 -1.55
C ILE A 84 14.02 -7.94 -2.30
N ILE A 85 12.87 -7.60 -2.86
CA ILE A 85 12.73 -6.36 -3.65
C ILE A 85 12.86 -5.10 -2.80
N ASN A 86 12.65 -5.19 -1.48
CA ASN A 86 12.91 -4.12 -0.53
C ASN A 86 14.39 -4.08 -0.05
N GLY A 87 15.20 -5.07 -0.44
CA GLY A 87 16.62 -5.12 -0.12
C GLY A 87 16.96 -5.72 1.26
N ASN A 88 15.99 -6.21 2.00
CA ASN A 88 16.17 -6.82 3.33
C ASN A 88 16.67 -8.26 3.25
N MET A 89 16.42 -8.94 2.13
CA MET A 89 16.82 -10.33 1.90
C MET A 89 17.55 -10.45 0.57
N LYS A 90 18.59 -11.31 0.52
CA LYS A 90 19.30 -11.61 -0.73
C LYS A 90 18.60 -12.75 -1.48
N PRO A 91 18.39 -12.61 -2.81
CA PRO A 91 17.97 -13.74 -3.64
C PRO A 91 19.11 -14.75 -3.80
N ASP A 92 18.77 -15.99 -4.12
CA ASP A 92 19.76 -17.02 -4.44
C ASP A 92 20.24 -16.89 -5.90
N ALA A 93 19.34 -16.43 -6.78
CA ALA A 93 19.64 -16.11 -8.18
C ALA A 93 18.72 -15.01 -8.69
N GLY A 94 19.11 -14.39 -9.79
CA GLY A 94 18.37 -13.30 -10.43
C GLY A 94 18.73 -11.94 -9.88
N THR A 95 18.12 -10.92 -10.47
CA THR A 95 18.36 -9.51 -10.15
C THR A 95 17.05 -8.74 -10.16
N PHE A 96 17.04 -7.60 -9.47
CA PHE A 96 15.97 -6.62 -9.58
C PHE A 96 16.55 -5.21 -9.61
N ASN A 97 15.87 -4.31 -10.31
CA ASN A 97 16.27 -2.93 -10.42
C ASN A 97 15.06 -2.00 -10.24
N TRP A 98 15.16 -1.10 -9.28
CA TRP A 98 14.23 0.00 -9.13
C TRP A 98 14.58 1.14 -10.08
N GLY A 99 13.57 1.82 -10.61
CA GLY A 99 13.79 3.05 -11.37
C GLY A 99 14.51 4.12 -10.53
N VAL A 100 15.40 4.87 -11.16
CA VAL A 100 16.28 5.87 -10.50
C VAL A 100 15.51 6.92 -9.69
N THR A 101 14.24 7.16 -10.05
CA THR A 101 13.41 8.21 -9.42
C THR A 101 12.40 7.64 -8.42
N ILE A 102 12.49 6.34 -8.12
CA ILE A 102 11.50 5.64 -7.32
C ILE A 102 11.89 5.66 -5.85
N THR A 103 10.94 6.04 -5.01
CA THR A 103 11.01 5.89 -3.56
C THR A 103 10.05 4.78 -3.16
N THR A 104 10.53 3.80 -2.43
CA THR A 104 9.76 2.64 -2.02
C THR A 104 9.22 2.82 -0.61
N ALA A 105 8.02 2.30 -0.37
CA ALA A 105 7.47 2.12 0.97
C ALA A 105 7.05 0.66 1.13
N TYR A 106 7.40 0.06 2.25
CA TYR A 106 7.09 -1.33 2.55
C TYR A 106 6.30 -1.44 3.84
N LEU A 107 5.18 -2.15 3.78
CA LEU A 107 4.40 -2.51 4.95
C LEU A 107 4.61 -4.01 5.21
N PRO A 108 5.42 -4.38 6.22
CA PRO A 108 5.68 -5.77 6.54
C PRO A 108 4.45 -6.46 7.14
N LEU A 109 4.40 -7.78 7.03
CA LEU A 109 3.34 -8.58 7.64
C LEU A 109 3.39 -8.53 9.18
N ASP A 110 4.59 -8.55 9.74
CA ASP A 110 4.84 -8.36 11.17
C ASP A 110 5.26 -6.92 11.45
N ASN A 111 4.39 -6.18 12.12
CA ASN A 111 4.60 -4.78 12.47
C ASN A 111 5.09 -4.59 13.90
N THR A 112 5.41 -5.65 14.64
CA THR A 112 5.79 -5.61 16.06
C THR A 112 6.97 -4.68 16.30
N ALA A 113 7.93 -4.65 15.37
CA ALA A 113 9.11 -3.80 15.48
C ALA A 113 8.79 -2.29 15.55
N PHE A 114 7.68 -1.85 14.92
CA PHE A 114 7.26 -0.45 14.93
C PHE A 114 6.65 -0.02 16.27
N PHE A 115 6.19 -0.97 17.08
CA PHE A 115 5.52 -0.72 18.35
C PHE A 115 6.39 -1.07 19.57
N ASN A 116 7.67 -1.33 19.37
CA ASN A 116 8.62 -1.58 20.44
C ASN A 116 9.03 -0.26 21.13
N THR A 117 8.07 0.42 21.73
CA THR A 117 8.22 1.73 22.38
C THR A 117 7.18 1.87 23.49
N ASP A 118 7.50 2.63 24.55
CA ASP A 118 6.59 2.94 25.65
C ASP A 118 5.58 4.07 25.32
N LEU A 119 5.59 4.56 24.07
CA LEU A 119 4.69 5.62 23.64
C LEU A 119 3.26 5.08 23.46
N ASN A 120 2.27 5.89 23.86
CA ASN A 120 0.90 5.63 23.45
C ASN A 120 0.71 5.90 21.94
N LEU A 121 -0.38 5.39 21.34
CA LEU A 121 -0.63 5.50 19.90
C LEU A 121 -0.64 6.94 19.37
N VAL A 122 -1.14 7.89 20.15
CA VAL A 122 -1.22 9.30 19.72
C VAL A 122 0.17 9.92 19.66
N ASP A 123 0.99 9.67 20.66
CA ASP A 123 2.36 10.17 20.72
C ASP A 123 3.23 9.48 19.66
N TRP A 124 3.04 8.18 19.46
CA TRP A 124 3.73 7.42 18.42
C TRP A 124 3.42 7.95 17.02
N LEU A 125 2.13 8.17 16.68
CA LEU A 125 1.73 8.78 15.40
C LEU A 125 2.27 10.20 15.24
N SER A 126 2.27 10.98 16.32
CA SER A 126 2.82 12.34 16.31
C SER A 126 4.34 12.34 16.07
N HIS A 127 5.05 11.37 16.61
CA HIS A 127 6.48 11.18 16.41
C HIS A 127 6.78 10.83 14.95
N LEU A 128 6.05 9.89 14.35
CA LEU A 128 6.17 9.53 12.93
C LEU A 128 5.88 10.71 12.00
N ALA A 129 4.79 11.44 12.26
CA ALA A 129 4.43 12.61 11.44
C ALA A 129 5.48 13.72 11.49
N ARG A 130 6.22 13.86 12.59
CA ARG A 130 7.35 14.80 12.70
C ARG A 130 8.56 14.29 11.94
N ALA A 131 8.89 13.00 12.05
CA ALA A 131 10.02 12.40 11.33
C ALA A 131 9.86 12.52 9.81
N MET A 132 8.63 12.33 9.29
CA MET A 132 8.32 12.45 7.85
C MET A 132 8.38 13.88 7.31
N ARG A 133 8.42 14.92 8.15
CA ARG A 133 8.56 16.31 7.70
C ARG A 133 9.99 16.71 7.34
N TYR A 134 10.96 15.89 7.66
CA TYR A 134 12.40 16.16 7.48
C TYR A 134 13.08 15.23 6.44
N ILE A 135 12.29 14.42 5.72
CA ILE A 135 12.72 13.59 4.60
C ILE A 135 12.16 14.20 3.31
#